data_04b6478bbd1f76523b2516034e56f72b
#
_entry.id   04b6478bbd1f76523b2516034e56f72b
#
_cell.length_a   1.000
_cell.length_b   1.000
_cell.length_c   1.000
_cell.angle_alpha   90.00
_cell.angle_beta   90.00
_cell.angle_gamma   90.00
#
_symmetry.space_group_name_H-M   'P 1'
#
loop_
_entity.id
_entity.type
_entity.pdbx_description
1 polymer ?
#
loop_
_entity_poly.entity_id
_entity_poly.type
_entity_poly.pdbx_seq_one_letter_code
_entity_poly.pdbx_strand_id
1 'polypeptide(L)'
;VTESGRAGLCVFGQSRHRSGYDHDGDGYTELPNLRNQMFGMRSYLRTGDHSKLTLEYHGINEFRRGGNRLDLPAHEANITEQTDHNINGASVAFDLFSRDDRTRHLSVYSAVQQTTRKSYYGGTGEGATDEELENARKAYGRTDGLTVISGAQFLQRFERLLFLPSELTLGVEHSYDHIDDVTIGYDMRTNQKVHILSGVIQNEWKARKWSFLLGGRFDHHNMVDHVIFSPRINLRYNPTEQINLRLNYAGGFRAPQTFDEDLHIALVGGERVVTQLDPDLREERSNSLSASIDLYRSFGSVETNLLVEGFYTALDHIFATRYLPEPNEKGETVLERYNGGGATVAGVNVEAKAAFSRWFDLQAGITWQRSRYEHAQHWSDDAPDERRMFRSPDWYGYLTANFVPVQRFDISLSGTYTGEMLVQHAAGSGTPVDVAVTTPDFFALNVKLAYEFPILRTLTLQLNAGVQNLFDSYQSDFDQGWERDSGYVYGPSLPRSWFVGAKIRF
;
A
#
# COMPACT_ATOMS: atom_id res chain seq x y z
N VAL A 1 13.10 -25.87 12.80
CA VAL A 1 14.25 -25.34 13.57
C VAL A 1 15.03 -26.52 14.11
N THR A 2 16.36 -26.49 14.03
CA THR A 2 17.22 -27.53 14.63
C THR A 2 17.10 -27.50 16.16
N GLU A 3 17.35 -28.63 16.84
CA GLU A 3 17.32 -28.70 18.33
C GLU A 3 18.24 -27.68 18.98
N SER A 4 19.38 -27.40 18.37
CA SER A 4 20.35 -26.40 18.83
C SER A 4 19.89 -24.95 18.58
N GLY A 5 18.80 -24.71 17.82
CA GLY A 5 18.36 -23.37 17.39
C GLY A 5 19.34 -22.66 16.45
N ARG A 6 20.37 -23.36 15.94
CA ARG A 6 21.40 -22.77 15.05
C ARG A 6 20.92 -22.56 13.62
N ALA A 7 19.97 -23.36 13.16
CA ALA A 7 19.40 -23.21 11.83
C ALA A 7 17.88 -23.36 11.88
N GLY A 8 17.19 -22.65 11.02
CA GLY A 8 15.75 -22.77 10.86
C GLY A 8 15.35 -22.57 9.41
N LEU A 9 14.29 -23.26 9.00
CA LEU A 9 13.66 -23.15 7.71
C LEU A 9 12.16 -23.02 7.91
N CYS A 10 11.57 -22.06 7.28
CA CYS A 10 10.12 -21.88 7.12
C CYS A 10 9.81 -21.92 5.63
N VAL A 11 8.83 -22.73 5.24
CA VAL A 11 8.30 -22.80 3.88
C VAL A 11 6.82 -22.50 3.95
N PHE A 12 6.31 -21.70 3.02
CA PHE A 12 4.92 -21.37 2.95
C PHE A 12 4.45 -21.32 1.49
N GLY A 13 3.17 -21.53 1.29
CA GLY A 13 2.56 -21.45 -0.02
C GLY A 13 1.09 -21.08 0.09
N GLN A 14 0.57 -20.48 -0.96
CA GLN A 14 -0.83 -20.09 -1.07
C GLN A 14 -1.30 -20.33 -2.50
N SER A 15 -2.55 -20.78 -2.61
CA SER A 15 -3.28 -20.78 -3.87
C SER A 15 -4.64 -20.12 -3.62
N ARG A 16 -4.97 -19.12 -4.42
CA ARG A 16 -6.23 -18.38 -4.34
C ARG A 16 -6.87 -18.34 -5.72
N HIS A 17 -8.16 -18.61 -5.74
CA HIS A 17 -9.00 -18.44 -6.92
C HIS A 17 -10.25 -17.64 -6.54
N ARG A 18 -10.67 -16.73 -7.40
CA ARG A 18 -11.92 -16.00 -7.33
C ARG A 18 -12.49 -15.90 -8.74
N SER A 19 -13.73 -16.29 -8.94
CA SER A 19 -14.46 -16.02 -10.18
C SER A 19 -14.79 -14.54 -10.29
N GLY A 20 -14.92 -14.04 -11.51
CA GLY A 20 -15.43 -12.69 -11.74
C GLY A 20 -16.81 -12.54 -11.11
N TYR A 21 -17.09 -11.38 -10.56
CA TYR A 21 -18.37 -11.06 -9.92
C TYR A 21 -18.96 -9.82 -10.59
N ASP A 22 -20.13 -10.00 -11.16
CA ASP A 22 -21.01 -9.01 -11.75
C ASP A 22 -22.08 -8.69 -10.71
N HIS A 23 -22.13 -7.47 -10.22
CA HIS A 23 -22.98 -7.07 -9.10
C HIS A 23 -24.40 -6.72 -9.55
N ASP A 24 -24.53 -6.03 -10.66
CA ASP A 24 -25.78 -5.48 -11.17
C ASP A 24 -26.40 -6.29 -12.31
N GLY A 25 -25.69 -7.32 -12.79
CA GLY A 25 -26.19 -8.28 -13.79
C GLY A 25 -26.12 -7.77 -15.23
N ASP A 26 -25.30 -6.77 -15.50
CA ASP A 26 -25.16 -6.18 -16.82
C ASP A 26 -24.16 -6.93 -17.74
N GLY A 27 -23.52 -7.98 -17.21
CA GLY A 27 -22.53 -8.81 -17.93
C GLY A 27 -21.09 -8.34 -17.79
N TYR A 28 -20.83 -7.28 -17.01
CA TYR A 28 -19.51 -6.75 -16.71
C TYR A 28 -19.17 -6.96 -15.23
N THR A 29 -17.91 -7.19 -14.93
CA THR A 29 -17.49 -7.53 -13.56
C THR A 29 -17.00 -6.32 -12.78
N GLU A 30 -17.57 -6.06 -11.60
CA GLU A 30 -17.04 -5.11 -10.60
C GLU A 30 -15.87 -5.72 -9.82
N LEU A 31 -15.82 -7.06 -9.70
CA LEU A 31 -14.67 -7.74 -9.15
C LEU A 31 -14.07 -8.69 -10.20
N PRO A 32 -12.79 -8.52 -10.56
CA PRO A 32 -12.17 -9.33 -11.59
C PRO A 32 -12.01 -10.80 -11.17
N ASN A 33 -11.96 -11.68 -12.15
CA ASN A 33 -11.42 -13.03 -11.98
C ASN A 33 -9.99 -12.92 -11.46
N LEU A 34 -9.65 -13.73 -10.45
CA LEU A 34 -8.32 -13.75 -9.84
C LEU A 34 -7.84 -15.20 -9.68
N ARG A 35 -6.64 -15.47 -10.12
CA ARG A 35 -5.89 -16.68 -9.80
C ARG A 35 -4.50 -16.27 -9.32
N ASN A 36 -4.19 -16.58 -8.07
CA ASN A 36 -2.90 -16.26 -7.47
C ASN A 36 -2.30 -17.53 -6.86
N GLN A 37 -1.04 -17.78 -7.17
CA GLN A 37 -0.24 -18.86 -6.61
C GLN A 37 1.06 -18.28 -6.11
N MET A 38 1.38 -18.56 -4.87
CA MET A 38 2.59 -18.07 -4.21
C MET A 38 3.31 -19.23 -3.52
N PHE A 39 4.63 -19.20 -3.64
CA PHE A 39 5.55 -20.03 -2.87
C PHE A 39 6.63 -19.15 -2.26
N GLY A 40 7.01 -19.43 -1.02
CA GLY A 40 8.12 -18.74 -0.38
C GLY A 40 8.83 -19.61 0.64
N MET A 41 10.07 -19.25 0.89
CA MET A 41 10.87 -19.83 1.96
C MET A 41 11.71 -18.77 2.65
N ARG A 42 11.92 -18.96 3.93
CA ARG A 42 12.85 -18.19 4.75
C ARG A 42 13.70 -19.14 5.56
N SER A 43 14.99 -18.97 5.49
CA SER A 43 15.95 -19.76 6.26
C SER A 43 16.91 -18.86 7.02
N TYR A 44 17.40 -19.34 8.13
CA TYR A 44 18.49 -18.69 8.83
C TYR A 44 19.53 -19.73 9.29
N LEU A 45 20.77 -19.24 9.39
CA LEU A 45 21.90 -19.97 9.93
C LEU A 45 22.67 -19.05 10.89
N ARG A 46 22.82 -19.46 12.15
CA ARG A 46 23.77 -18.83 13.06
C ARG A 46 25.16 -19.32 12.70
N THR A 47 25.93 -18.47 12.04
CA THR A 47 27.31 -18.78 11.59
C THR A 47 28.32 -18.73 12.74
N GLY A 48 27.89 -18.17 13.88
CA GLY A 48 28.60 -18.12 15.16
C GLY A 48 27.64 -17.73 16.28
N ASP A 49 28.15 -17.54 17.49
CA ASP A 49 27.33 -17.15 18.66
C ASP A 49 26.76 -15.72 18.52
N HIS A 50 27.44 -14.89 17.74
CA HIS A 50 27.11 -13.47 17.54
C HIS A 50 26.81 -13.12 16.09
N SER A 51 26.61 -14.08 15.22
CA SER A 51 26.35 -13.83 13.82
C SER A 51 25.24 -14.71 13.26
N LYS A 52 24.46 -14.13 12.32
CA LYS A 52 23.30 -14.76 11.71
C LYS A 52 23.23 -14.41 10.23
N LEU A 53 23.12 -15.43 9.40
CA LEU A 53 22.77 -15.30 7.98
C LEU A 53 21.29 -15.63 7.81
N THR A 54 20.57 -14.77 7.09
CA THR A 54 19.17 -14.99 6.71
C THR A 54 19.06 -14.98 5.19
N LEU A 55 18.35 -15.97 4.65
CA LEU A 55 18.06 -16.10 3.22
C LEU A 55 16.56 -16.18 3.02
N GLU A 56 16.03 -15.45 2.07
CA GLU A 56 14.61 -15.47 1.71
C GLU A 56 14.45 -15.60 0.19
N TYR A 57 13.40 -16.30 -0.20
CA TYR A 57 12.95 -16.38 -1.59
C TYR A 57 11.42 -16.40 -1.63
N HIS A 58 10.84 -15.76 -2.62
CA HIS A 58 9.43 -15.90 -2.96
C HIS A 58 9.22 -15.84 -4.47
N GLY A 59 8.22 -16.62 -4.92
CA GLY A 59 7.72 -16.59 -6.29
C GLY A 59 6.20 -16.42 -6.27
N ILE A 60 5.68 -15.55 -7.11
CA ILE A 60 4.24 -15.26 -7.24
C ILE A 60 3.87 -15.29 -8.71
N ASN A 61 2.80 -16.05 -9.01
CA ASN A 61 2.10 -15.98 -10.28
C ASN A 61 0.70 -15.47 -10.01
N GLU A 62 0.33 -14.36 -10.62
CA GLU A 62 -0.99 -13.77 -10.45
C GLU A 62 -1.59 -13.40 -11.81
N PHE A 63 -2.78 -13.92 -12.06
CA PHE A 63 -3.62 -13.57 -13.20
C PHE A 63 -4.87 -12.87 -12.70
N ARG A 64 -5.19 -11.71 -13.28
CA ARG A 64 -6.44 -10.96 -13.06
C ARG A 64 -7.07 -10.66 -14.40
N ARG A 65 -8.41 -10.71 -14.46
CA ARG A 65 -9.18 -10.26 -15.60
C ARG A 65 -10.56 -9.76 -15.18
N GLY A 66 -10.83 -8.49 -15.47
CA GLY A 66 -12.12 -7.81 -15.34
C GLY A 66 -12.70 -7.43 -16.70
N GLY A 67 -13.91 -6.90 -16.68
CA GLY A 67 -14.68 -6.54 -17.86
C GLY A 67 -15.72 -7.59 -18.23
N ASN A 68 -16.00 -7.75 -19.53
CA ASN A 68 -16.96 -8.72 -20.00
C ASN A 68 -16.32 -9.83 -20.85
N ARG A 69 -17.15 -10.79 -21.34
CA ARG A 69 -16.72 -11.89 -22.23
C ARG A 69 -15.43 -12.55 -21.76
N LEU A 70 -15.40 -12.95 -20.46
CA LEU A 70 -14.22 -13.50 -19.80
C LEU A 70 -13.69 -14.80 -20.42
N ASP A 71 -14.46 -15.45 -21.27
CA ASP A 71 -14.15 -16.68 -22.02
C ASP A 71 -13.46 -16.44 -23.36
N LEU A 72 -13.49 -15.19 -23.86
CA LEU A 72 -12.84 -14.80 -25.12
C LEU A 72 -11.45 -14.18 -24.88
N PRO A 73 -10.60 -14.05 -25.91
CA PRO A 73 -9.40 -13.24 -25.85
C PRO A 73 -9.69 -11.79 -25.41
N ALA A 74 -8.74 -11.15 -24.72
CA ALA A 74 -8.96 -9.83 -24.14
C ALA A 74 -9.38 -8.77 -25.18
N HIS A 75 -8.78 -8.80 -26.37
CA HIS A 75 -9.06 -7.87 -27.46
C HIS A 75 -10.42 -8.10 -28.18
N GLU A 76 -11.13 -9.18 -27.86
CA GLU A 76 -12.47 -9.48 -28.38
C GLU A 76 -13.59 -9.11 -27.40
N ALA A 77 -13.23 -8.61 -26.20
CA ALA A 77 -14.18 -8.11 -25.24
C ALA A 77 -14.54 -6.64 -25.54
N ASN A 78 -15.72 -6.22 -25.10
CA ASN A 78 -16.15 -4.83 -25.26
C ASN A 78 -15.29 -3.90 -24.39
N ILE A 79 -15.03 -4.31 -23.12
CA ILE A 79 -14.07 -3.67 -22.22
C ILE A 79 -13.36 -4.74 -21.41
N THR A 80 -12.06 -4.61 -21.23
CA THR A 80 -11.25 -5.57 -20.48
C THR A 80 -10.04 -4.89 -19.83
N GLU A 81 -9.85 -5.26 -18.57
CA GLU A 81 -8.60 -5.10 -17.87
C GLU A 81 -8.03 -6.48 -17.56
N GLN A 82 -6.84 -6.80 -18.07
CA GLN A 82 -6.18 -8.07 -17.84
C GLN A 82 -4.72 -7.89 -17.48
N THR A 83 -4.26 -8.57 -16.43
CA THR A 83 -2.85 -8.63 -16.06
C THR A 83 -2.42 -10.06 -15.71
N ASP A 84 -1.21 -10.41 -16.13
CA ASP A 84 -0.54 -11.68 -15.80
C ASP A 84 0.86 -11.35 -15.28
N HIS A 85 1.03 -11.49 -13.95
CA HIS A 85 2.27 -11.17 -13.25
C HIS A 85 3.05 -12.43 -12.91
N ASN A 86 4.35 -12.40 -13.17
CA ASN A 86 5.33 -13.33 -12.63
C ASN A 86 6.37 -12.54 -11.84
N ILE A 87 6.39 -12.74 -10.52
CA ILE A 87 7.27 -12.02 -9.61
C ILE A 87 8.17 -13.03 -8.91
N ASN A 88 9.48 -12.79 -8.94
CA ASN A 88 10.47 -13.57 -8.22
C ASN A 88 11.33 -12.63 -7.37
N GLY A 89 11.41 -12.91 -6.08
CA GLY A 89 12.22 -12.14 -5.16
C GLY A 89 13.15 -13.01 -4.33
N ALA A 90 14.36 -12.52 -4.08
CA ALA A 90 15.32 -13.15 -3.20
C ALA A 90 16.03 -12.10 -2.34
N SER A 91 16.36 -12.45 -1.12
CA SER A 91 17.17 -11.59 -0.25
C SER A 91 18.17 -12.37 0.59
N VAL A 92 19.26 -11.68 0.93
CA VAL A 92 20.28 -12.14 1.88
C VAL A 92 20.53 -11.03 2.89
N ALA A 93 20.59 -11.39 4.17
CA ALA A 93 20.99 -10.48 5.23
C ALA A 93 21.97 -11.17 6.16
N PHE A 94 23.04 -10.46 6.53
CA PHE A 94 24.03 -10.91 7.49
C PHE A 94 24.10 -9.94 8.65
N ASP A 95 23.82 -10.43 9.86
CA ASP A 95 23.87 -9.70 11.11
C ASP A 95 25.07 -10.12 11.93
N LEU A 96 25.83 -9.17 12.43
CA LEU A 96 26.96 -9.35 13.33
C LEU A 96 26.79 -8.50 14.58
N PHE A 97 26.76 -9.15 15.74
CA PHE A 97 26.65 -8.50 17.04
C PHE A 97 27.99 -8.57 17.78
N SER A 98 28.33 -7.54 18.54
CA SER A 98 29.47 -7.57 19.43
C SER A 98 29.26 -8.56 20.58
N ARG A 99 30.38 -9.02 21.19
CA ARG A 99 30.35 -9.96 22.34
C ARG A 99 29.91 -9.29 23.63
N ASP A 100 30.10 -7.97 23.74
CA ASP A 100 29.83 -7.14 24.90
C ASP A 100 28.36 -6.64 24.90
N ASP A 101 27.45 -7.43 25.41
CA ASP A 101 26.03 -7.10 25.60
C ASP A 101 25.33 -6.45 24.38
N ARG A 102 25.79 -6.79 23.15
CA ARG A 102 25.25 -6.24 21.90
C ARG A 102 25.35 -4.74 21.79
N THR A 103 26.45 -4.15 22.28
CA THR A 103 26.70 -2.71 22.16
C THR A 103 26.88 -2.27 20.73
N ARG A 104 27.27 -3.20 19.82
CA ARG A 104 27.40 -2.97 18.38
C ARG A 104 26.62 -3.99 17.58
N HIS A 105 26.03 -3.50 16.51
CA HIS A 105 25.34 -4.36 15.54
C HIS A 105 25.67 -3.86 14.13
N LEU A 106 26.16 -4.75 13.28
CA LEU A 106 26.33 -4.51 11.86
C LEU A 106 25.35 -5.43 11.11
N SER A 107 24.52 -4.85 10.27
CA SER A 107 23.67 -5.56 9.33
C SER A 107 24.06 -5.20 7.91
N VAL A 108 24.29 -6.20 7.07
CA VAL A 108 24.54 -6.03 5.63
C VAL A 108 23.51 -6.86 4.89
N TYR A 109 22.85 -6.25 3.91
CA TYR A 109 21.76 -6.91 3.20
C TYR A 109 21.75 -6.57 1.72
N SER A 110 21.19 -7.49 0.95
CA SER A 110 20.83 -7.26 -0.45
C SER A 110 19.54 -8.00 -0.77
N ALA A 111 18.67 -7.35 -1.53
CA ALA A 111 17.43 -7.93 -2.03
C ALA A 111 17.30 -7.63 -3.52
N VAL A 112 16.76 -8.59 -4.27
CA VAL A 112 16.46 -8.47 -5.69
C VAL A 112 15.03 -8.93 -5.93
N GLN A 113 14.29 -8.18 -6.74
CA GLN A 113 13.00 -8.59 -7.25
C GLN A 113 12.96 -8.39 -8.76
N GLN A 114 12.53 -9.43 -9.46
CA GLN A 114 12.23 -9.39 -10.88
C GLN A 114 10.72 -9.55 -11.06
N THR A 115 10.12 -8.66 -11.85
CA THR A 115 8.71 -8.68 -12.22
C THR A 115 8.59 -8.73 -13.72
N THR A 116 7.84 -9.70 -14.24
CA THR A 116 7.37 -9.68 -15.62
C THR A 116 5.86 -9.59 -15.59
N ARG A 117 5.30 -8.61 -16.28
CA ARG A 117 3.86 -8.41 -16.41
C ARG A 117 3.48 -8.43 -17.89
N LYS A 118 2.44 -9.17 -18.23
CA LYS A 118 1.70 -9.00 -19.47
C LYS A 118 0.40 -8.31 -19.13
N SER A 119 0.02 -7.31 -19.90
CA SER A 119 -1.15 -6.48 -19.64
C SER A 119 -1.99 -6.28 -20.89
N TYR A 120 -3.24 -6.05 -20.68
CA TYR A 120 -4.19 -5.57 -21.66
C TYR A 120 -5.19 -4.65 -20.98
N TYR A 121 -5.32 -3.45 -21.51
CA TYR A 121 -6.32 -2.47 -21.08
C TYR A 121 -6.99 -1.92 -22.32
N GLY A 122 -8.33 -1.96 -22.38
CA GLY A 122 -9.07 -1.50 -23.53
C GLY A 122 -10.24 -2.40 -23.89
N GLY A 123 -10.64 -2.39 -25.12
CA GLY A 123 -11.75 -3.17 -25.65
C GLY A 123 -12.19 -2.65 -27.01
N THR A 124 -13.14 -3.36 -27.62
CA THR A 124 -13.69 -3.00 -28.93
C THR A 124 -14.93 -2.11 -28.85
N GLY A 125 -15.47 -1.88 -27.64
CA GLY A 125 -16.80 -1.30 -27.52
C GLY A 125 -17.89 -2.23 -28.05
N GLU A 126 -19.07 -1.70 -28.34
CA GLU A 126 -20.17 -2.45 -28.92
C GLU A 126 -20.23 -2.27 -30.43
N GLY A 127 -20.28 -3.37 -31.17
CA GLY A 127 -20.40 -3.33 -32.62
C GLY A 127 -19.12 -2.94 -33.37
N ALA A 128 -17.96 -3.38 -32.89
CA ALA A 128 -16.64 -3.05 -33.43
C ALA A 128 -16.52 -3.36 -34.91
N THR A 129 -15.92 -2.41 -35.61
CA THR A 129 -15.46 -2.57 -37.02
C THR A 129 -14.19 -3.44 -37.06
N ASP A 130 -13.84 -3.94 -38.24
CA ASP A 130 -12.59 -4.69 -38.45
C ASP A 130 -11.35 -3.85 -38.08
N GLU A 131 -11.40 -2.53 -38.26
CA GLU A 131 -10.32 -1.59 -37.93
C GLU A 131 -10.17 -1.45 -36.38
N GLU A 132 -11.27 -1.29 -35.66
CA GLU A 132 -11.27 -1.22 -34.18
C GLU A 132 -10.79 -2.52 -33.56
N LEU A 133 -11.18 -3.67 -34.14
CA LEU A 133 -10.68 -4.96 -33.71
C LEU A 133 -9.16 -5.12 -33.95
N GLU A 134 -8.67 -4.64 -35.07
CA GLU A 134 -7.23 -4.64 -35.38
C GLU A 134 -6.48 -3.69 -34.43
N ASN A 135 -7.05 -2.52 -34.08
CA ASN A 135 -6.48 -1.60 -33.10
C ASN A 135 -6.50 -2.20 -31.69
N ALA A 136 -7.59 -2.86 -31.30
CA ALA A 136 -7.67 -3.55 -30.00
C ALA A 136 -6.56 -4.62 -29.85
N ARG A 137 -6.21 -5.34 -30.91
CA ARG A 137 -5.09 -6.29 -30.90
C ARG A 137 -3.72 -5.65 -30.61
N LYS A 138 -3.57 -4.36 -30.90
CA LYS A 138 -2.31 -3.61 -30.65
C LYS A 138 -2.11 -3.21 -29.19
N ALA A 139 -3.17 -3.24 -28.37
CA ALA A 139 -3.15 -2.76 -26.98
C ALA A 139 -2.49 -3.71 -25.95
N TYR A 140 -1.96 -4.85 -26.39
CA TYR A 140 -1.20 -5.74 -25.50
C TYR A 140 0.11 -5.12 -25.09
N GLY A 141 0.36 -5.14 -23.77
CA GLY A 141 1.58 -4.61 -23.15
C GLY A 141 2.43 -5.68 -22.48
N ARG A 142 3.70 -5.35 -22.31
CA ARG A 142 4.63 -6.14 -21.51
C ARG A 142 5.54 -5.21 -20.72
N THR A 143 5.64 -5.46 -19.43
CA THR A 143 6.56 -4.78 -18.51
C THR A 143 7.56 -5.78 -17.96
N ASP A 144 8.85 -5.48 -18.05
CA ASP A 144 9.93 -6.18 -17.37
C ASP A 144 10.54 -5.22 -16.35
N GLY A 145 10.44 -5.57 -15.05
CA GLY A 145 10.93 -4.79 -13.94
C GLY A 145 12.04 -5.51 -13.18
N LEU A 146 13.07 -4.78 -12.74
CA LEU A 146 14.14 -5.27 -11.87
C LEU A 146 14.42 -4.24 -10.78
N THR A 147 14.17 -4.64 -9.53
CA THR A 147 14.51 -3.83 -8.35
C THR A 147 15.62 -4.51 -7.56
N VAL A 148 16.69 -3.78 -7.23
CA VAL A 148 17.79 -4.26 -6.38
C VAL A 148 18.03 -3.24 -5.29
N ILE A 149 17.98 -3.67 -4.02
CA ILE A 149 18.29 -2.86 -2.86
C ILE A 149 19.44 -3.52 -2.12
N SER A 150 20.52 -2.77 -1.85
CA SER A 150 21.66 -3.27 -1.09
C SER A 150 22.10 -2.22 -0.09
N GLY A 151 22.40 -2.63 1.13
CA GLY A 151 22.79 -1.69 2.15
C GLY A 151 23.56 -2.29 3.29
N ALA A 152 24.13 -1.39 4.10
CA ALA A 152 24.74 -1.72 5.37
C ALA A 152 24.29 -0.72 6.43
N GLN A 153 23.99 -1.23 7.62
CA GLN A 153 23.62 -0.44 8.78
C GLN A 153 24.51 -0.82 9.95
N PHE A 154 25.05 0.19 10.61
CA PHE A 154 25.85 0.02 11.81
C PHE A 154 25.21 0.75 12.98
N LEU A 155 25.02 0.06 14.08
CA LEU A 155 24.51 0.59 15.32
C LEU A 155 25.60 0.51 16.40
N GLN A 156 25.79 1.60 17.14
CA GLN A 156 26.69 1.69 18.28
C GLN A 156 25.95 2.27 19.48
N ARG A 157 25.93 1.53 20.57
CA ARG A 157 25.49 2.05 21.90
C ARG A 157 26.68 2.64 22.64
N PHE A 158 26.43 3.82 23.23
CA PHE A 158 27.38 4.50 24.09
C PHE A 158 26.80 4.63 25.48
N GLU A 159 27.58 4.36 26.51
CA GLU A 159 27.19 4.67 27.87
C GLU A 159 26.92 6.17 28.05
N ARG A 160 27.67 6.99 27.30
CA ARG A 160 27.47 8.43 27.25
C ARG A 160 28.05 8.99 25.93
N LEU A 161 27.22 9.68 25.18
CA LEU A 161 27.65 10.50 24.04
C LEU A 161 27.11 11.91 24.23
N LEU A 162 28.00 12.91 24.35
CA LEU A 162 27.70 14.28 24.73
C LEU A 162 27.18 14.38 26.20
N PHE A 163 25.91 14.10 26.45
CA PHE A 163 25.29 14.34 27.75
C PHE A 163 24.55 13.14 28.35
N LEU A 164 24.13 12.15 27.54
CA LEU A 164 23.33 10.99 27.97
C LEU A 164 23.79 9.68 27.32
N PRO A 165 23.38 8.53 27.84
CA PRO A 165 23.45 7.27 27.11
C PRO A 165 22.77 7.41 25.75
N SER A 166 23.36 6.83 24.72
CA SER A 166 22.82 6.99 23.39
C SER A 166 23.04 5.77 22.49
N GLU A 167 22.29 5.79 21.40
CA GLU A 167 22.36 4.81 20.32
C GLU A 167 22.52 5.53 19.01
N LEU A 168 23.73 5.42 18.41
CA LEU A 168 24.05 5.97 17.09
C LEU A 168 23.78 4.91 16.02
N THR A 169 23.04 5.28 15.00
CA THR A 169 22.83 4.48 13.80
C THR A 169 23.41 5.20 12.60
N LEU A 170 24.24 4.50 11.84
CA LEU A 170 24.76 4.91 10.56
C LEU A 170 24.30 3.93 9.50
N GLY A 171 23.90 4.40 8.34
CA GLY A 171 23.45 3.56 7.24
C GLY A 171 23.90 4.08 5.90
N VAL A 172 24.15 3.15 4.98
CA VAL A 172 24.32 3.42 3.56
C VAL A 172 23.47 2.43 2.79
N GLU A 173 22.75 2.90 1.77
CA GLU A 173 21.87 2.08 0.94
C GLU A 173 21.96 2.53 -0.51
N HIS A 174 21.99 1.57 -1.41
CA HIS A 174 21.81 1.79 -2.84
C HIS A 174 20.56 1.07 -3.30
N SER A 175 19.64 1.79 -3.91
CA SER A 175 18.48 1.27 -4.60
C SER A 175 18.64 1.45 -6.11
N TYR A 176 18.39 0.39 -6.84
CA TYR A 176 18.31 0.37 -8.29
C TYR A 176 16.94 -0.13 -8.70
N ASP A 177 16.28 0.62 -9.57
CA ASP A 177 15.02 0.23 -10.17
C ASP A 177 15.08 0.41 -11.69
N HIS A 178 14.70 -0.62 -12.44
CA HIS A 178 14.65 -0.60 -13.89
C HIS A 178 13.27 -1.08 -14.34
N ILE A 179 12.60 -0.26 -15.11
CA ILE A 179 11.33 -0.57 -15.78
C ILE A 179 11.57 -0.48 -17.28
N ASP A 180 11.23 -1.55 -17.99
CA ASP A 180 11.16 -1.61 -19.44
C ASP A 180 9.74 -2.04 -19.83
N ASP A 181 8.93 -1.07 -20.23
CA ASP A 181 7.52 -1.26 -20.60
C ASP A 181 7.32 -1.02 -22.08
N VAL A 182 6.60 -1.94 -22.72
CA VAL A 182 6.33 -1.91 -24.16
C VAL A 182 4.85 -2.19 -24.44
N THR A 183 4.19 -1.30 -25.14
CA THR A 183 2.89 -1.60 -25.77
C THR A 183 3.12 -2.03 -27.20
N ILE A 184 2.94 -3.34 -27.45
CA ILE A 184 3.51 -4.06 -28.59
C ILE A 184 3.04 -3.50 -29.94
N GLY A 185 1.74 -3.17 -30.05
CA GLY A 185 1.15 -2.73 -31.32
C GLY A 185 1.29 -1.25 -31.62
N TYR A 186 1.69 -0.46 -30.63
CA TYR A 186 1.77 1.00 -30.76
C TYR A 186 3.20 1.53 -30.84
N ASP A 187 4.21 0.67 -30.81
CA ASP A 187 5.62 1.06 -30.75
C ASP A 187 5.94 2.05 -29.62
N MET A 188 5.18 1.89 -28.51
CA MET A 188 5.41 2.66 -27.29
C MET A 188 6.36 1.91 -26.38
N ARG A 189 7.41 2.58 -25.95
CA ARG A 189 8.35 2.01 -24.99
C ARG A 189 8.75 3.03 -23.95
N THR A 190 8.57 2.68 -22.68
CA THR A 190 9.12 3.39 -21.53
C THR A 190 10.28 2.59 -20.96
N ASN A 191 11.50 3.11 -21.04
CA ASN A 191 12.67 2.49 -20.43
C ASN A 191 13.30 3.46 -19.45
N GLN A 192 13.15 3.15 -18.15
CA GLN A 192 13.62 4.01 -17.07
C GLN A 192 14.55 3.24 -16.15
N LYS A 193 15.65 3.89 -15.76
CA LYS A 193 16.60 3.37 -14.78
C LYS A 193 16.77 4.41 -13.67
N VAL A 194 16.41 4.01 -12.47
CA VAL A 194 16.53 4.85 -11.27
C VAL A 194 17.63 4.30 -10.38
N HIS A 195 18.50 5.20 -9.94
CA HIS A 195 19.53 4.91 -8.95
C HIS A 195 19.41 5.90 -7.79
N ILE A 196 19.32 5.38 -6.59
CA ILE A 196 19.29 6.19 -5.37
C ILE A 196 20.42 5.71 -4.46
N LEU A 197 21.37 6.60 -4.17
CA LEU A 197 22.38 6.36 -3.15
C LEU A 197 22.03 7.17 -1.92
N SER A 198 21.86 6.48 -0.79
CA SER A 198 21.38 7.07 0.45
C SER A 198 22.38 6.92 1.58
N GLY A 199 22.58 7.98 2.35
CA GLY A 199 23.30 7.97 3.62
C GLY A 199 22.35 8.33 4.76
N VAL A 200 22.40 7.60 5.86
CA VAL A 200 21.57 7.84 7.05
C VAL A 200 22.47 8.04 8.26
N ILE A 201 22.21 9.06 9.03
CA ILE A 201 22.79 9.27 10.36
C ILE A 201 21.68 9.65 11.33
N GLN A 202 21.58 8.94 12.43
CA GLN A 202 20.68 9.31 13.54
C GLN A 202 21.27 8.92 14.87
N ASN A 203 20.99 9.70 15.91
CA ASN A 203 21.33 9.36 17.26
C ASN A 203 20.11 9.53 18.18
N GLU A 204 19.88 8.56 19.05
CA GLU A 204 18.86 8.63 20.09
C GLU A 204 19.52 8.69 21.45
N TRP A 205 19.31 9.78 22.19
CA TRP A 205 19.72 9.95 23.59
C TRP A 205 18.60 9.49 24.51
N LYS A 206 18.92 8.65 25.47
CA LYS A 206 17.94 8.00 26.37
C LYS A 206 18.23 8.35 27.84
N ALA A 207 17.20 8.88 28.48
CA ALA A 207 17.16 9.06 29.93
C ALA A 207 15.96 8.31 30.51
N ARG A 208 15.85 8.24 31.84
CA ARG A 208 14.76 7.49 32.49
C ARG A 208 13.37 7.90 31.99
N LYS A 209 13.11 9.20 31.81
CA LYS A 209 11.81 9.75 31.40
C LYS A 209 11.80 10.34 30.00
N TRP A 210 12.94 10.56 29.39
CA TRP A 210 13.09 11.25 28.13
C TRP A 210 13.84 10.39 27.11
N SER A 211 13.41 10.47 25.86
CA SER A 211 14.19 10.03 24.73
C SER A 211 14.12 11.11 23.65
N PHE A 212 15.28 11.48 23.14
CA PHE A 212 15.41 12.44 22.05
C PHE A 212 16.18 11.81 20.90
N LEU A 213 15.56 11.75 19.73
CA LEU A 213 16.19 11.29 18.50
C LEU A 213 16.35 12.47 17.55
N LEU A 214 17.54 12.61 17.01
CA LEU A 214 17.85 13.52 15.94
C LEU A 214 18.54 12.73 14.82
N GLY A 215 18.09 12.89 13.59
CA GLY A 215 18.65 12.20 12.44
C GLY A 215 18.34 12.89 11.13
N GLY A 216 18.97 12.37 10.08
CA GLY A 216 18.72 12.80 8.73
C GLY A 216 19.14 11.73 7.73
N ARG A 217 18.49 11.77 6.59
CA ARG A 217 18.79 10.98 5.40
C ARG A 217 19.20 11.92 4.29
N PHE A 218 20.22 11.55 3.56
CA PHE A 218 20.75 12.25 2.40
C PHE A 218 20.63 11.31 1.21
N ASP A 219 19.86 11.70 0.21
CA ASP A 219 19.59 10.89 -0.97
C ASP A 219 20.14 11.58 -2.22
N HIS A 220 20.94 10.87 -2.98
CA HIS A 220 21.36 11.26 -4.32
C HIS A 220 20.58 10.39 -5.32
N HIS A 221 19.62 11.02 -6.00
CA HIS A 221 18.76 10.39 -6.99
C HIS A 221 19.22 10.82 -8.38
N ASN A 222 19.40 9.89 -9.33
CA ASN A 222 19.93 10.20 -10.66
C ASN A 222 19.04 11.12 -11.53
N MET A 223 17.77 11.30 -11.15
CA MET A 223 16.83 12.19 -11.85
C MET A 223 16.68 13.55 -11.14
N VAL A 224 17.47 13.82 -10.09
CA VAL A 224 17.46 15.07 -9.32
C VAL A 224 18.89 15.60 -9.26
N ASP A 225 19.11 16.87 -9.56
CA ASP A 225 20.43 17.48 -9.73
C ASP A 225 21.13 17.83 -8.40
N HIS A 226 20.44 17.67 -7.28
CA HIS A 226 20.95 17.97 -5.94
C HIS A 226 20.71 16.82 -4.95
N VAL A 227 21.41 16.89 -3.81
CA VAL A 227 21.20 15.95 -2.71
C VAL A 227 19.94 16.34 -1.95
N ILE A 228 19.01 15.40 -1.82
CA ILE A 228 17.78 15.60 -1.08
C ILE A 228 18.04 15.29 0.40
N PHE A 229 17.70 16.22 1.28
CA PHE A 229 17.83 16.05 2.72
C PHE A 229 16.47 15.86 3.38
N SER A 230 16.31 14.77 4.12
CA SER A 230 15.11 14.40 4.86
C SER A 230 15.43 14.34 6.36
N PRO A 231 15.12 15.40 7.13
CA PRO A 231 15.34 15.44 8.58
C PRO A 231 14.34 14.57 9.35
N ARG A 232 14.76 14.10 10.54
CA ARG A 232 13.90 13.40 11.48
C ARG A 232 14.22 13.81 12.91
N ILE A 233 13.19 14.22 13.64
CA ILE A 233 13.27 14.57 15.06
C ILE A 233 12.15 13.83 15.79
N ASN A 234 12.49 13.20 16.92
CA ASN A 234 11.51 12.56 17.78
C ASN A 234 11.83 12.89 19.24
N LEU A 235 10.85 13.37 19.95
CA LEU A 235 10.92 13.62 21.39
C LEU A 235 9.86 12.78 22.08
N ARG A 236 10.28 11.98 23.05
CA ARG A 236 9.38 11.22 23.91
C ARG A 236 9.59 11.64 25.37
N TYR A 237 8.48 11.82 26.10
CA TYR A 237 8.48 12.10 27.52
C TYR A 237 7.48 11.21 28.26
N ASN A 238 7.97 10.46 29.23
CA ASN A 238 7.19 9.59 30.09
C ASN A 238 7.18 10.18 31.52
N PRO A 239 6.25 11.09 31.84
CA PRO A 239 6.16 11.66 33.22
C PRO A 239 5.91 10.58 34.25
N THR A 240 5.11 9.58 33.89
CA THR A 240 4.85 8.36 34.66
C THR A 240 4.96 7.13 33.75
N GLU A 241 4.83 5.93 34.30
CA GLU A 241 4.79 4.69 33.53
C GLU A 241 3.50 4.55 32.73
N GLN A 242 2.45 5.27 33.11
CA GLN A 242 1.14 5.23 32.45
C GLN A 242 0.97 6.30 31.35
N ILE A 243 1.85 7.28 31.28
CA ILE A 243 1.71 8.42 30.36
C ILE A 243 2.93 8.47 29.43
N ASN A 244 2.69 8.43 28.13
CA ASN A 244 3.71 8.60 27.11
C ASN A 244 3.31 9.76 26.19
N LEU A 245 4.11 10.80 26.17
CA LEU A 245 3.97 11.94 25.27
C LEU A 245 5.01 11.86 24.17
N ARG A 246 4.61 12.09 22.92
CA ARG A 246 5.52 12.09 21.77
C ARG A 246 5.29 13.32 20.91
N LEU A 247 6.38 13.83 20.37
CA LEU A 247 6.40 14.86 19.33
C LEU A 247 7.35 14.38 18.24
N ASN A 248 6.87 14.33 17.00
CA ASN A 248 7.63 13.87 15.85
C ASN A 248 7.60 14.92 14.76
N TYR A 249 8.75 15.10 14.11
CA TYR A 249 8.88 15.81 12.85
C TYR A 249 9.67 14.96 11.87
N ALA A 250 9.21 14.86 10.63
CA ALA A 250 9.89 14.14 9.57
C ALA A 250 9.70 14.83 8.22
N GLY A 251 10.77 14.95 7.45
CA GLY A 251 10.75 15.28 6.03
C GLY A 251 10.73 14.02 5.16
N GLY A 252 10.13 14.12 3.98
CA GLY A 252 10.10 13.07 2.97
C GLY A 252 10.06 13.67 1.56
N PHE A 253 10.24 12.82 0.54
CA PHE A 253 10.15 13.23 -0.86
C PHE A 253 9.62 12.11 -1.75
N ARG A 254 9.13 12.48 -2.94
CA ARG A 254 8.83 11.59 -4.08
C ARG A 254 9.55 12.14 -5.31
N ALA A 255 10.35 11.31 -5.95
CA ALA A 255 11.16 11.75 -7.08
C ALA A 255 10.35 11.90 -8.37
N PRO A 256 10.78 12.76 -9.32
CA PRO A 256 10.12 12.97 -10.61
C PRO A 256 10.44 11.83 -11.58
N GLN A 257 9.82 10.66 -11.38
CA GLN A 257 9.99 9.47 -12.20
C GLN A 257 8.66 8.97 -12.74
N THR A 258 8.71 8.13 -13.76
CA THR A 258 7.54 7.37 -14.22
C THR A 258 7.23 6.29 -13.20
N PHE A 259 6.00 6.20 -12.79
CA PHE A 259 5.49 5.19 -11.86
C PHE A 259 4.70 4.11 -12.59
N ASP A 260 4.40 3.03 -11.89
CA ASP A 260 3.64 1.90 -12.44
C ASP A 260 2.25 2.31 -12.94
N GLU A 261 1.62 3.25 -12.26
CA GLU A 261 0.33 3.84 -12.63
C GLU A 261 0.34 4.58 -13.99
N ASP A 262 1.52 4.98 -14.47
CA ASP A 262 1.67 5.69 -15.75
C ASP A 262 1.79 4.75 -16.95
N LEU A 263 1.95 3.47 -16.72
CA LEU A 263 2.30 2.50 -17.76
C LEU A 263 1.09 1.88 -18.50
N HIS A 264 -0.14 2.23 -18.10
CA HIS A 264 -1.33 1.49 -18.55
C HIS A 264 -2.50 2.40 -18.90
N ILE A 265 -2.26 3.48 -19.64
CA ILE A 265 -3.33 4.32 -20.12
C ILE A 265 -3.65 3.94 -21.56
N ALA A 266 -4.61 3.02 -21.75
CA ALA A 266 -5.28 2.81 -23.02
C ALA A 266 -6.77 3.03 -22.81
N LEU A 267 -7.36 3.93 -23.56
CA LEU A 267 -8.80 4.18 -23.54
C LEU A 267 -9.53 3.14 -24.40
N VAL A 268 -10.76 2.84 -24.05
CA VAL A 268 -11.65 2.04 -24.89
C VAL A 268 -11.89 2.82 -26.19
N GLY A 269 -11.75 2.16 -27.35
CA GLY A 269 -11.88 2.83 -28.65
C GLY A 269 -10.57 3.21 -29.34
N GLY A 270 -9.42 2.98 -28.68
CA GLY A 270 -8.10 3.06 -29.32
C GLY A 270 -7.43 4.43 -29.33
N GLU A 271 -7.93 5.42 -28.58
CA GLU A 271 -7.17 6.65 -28.34
C GLU A 271 -5.94 6.36 -27.51
N ARG A 272 -4.80 6.90 -27.98
CA ARG A 272 -3.51 6.76 -27.30
C ARG A 272 -3.25 7.95 -26.41
N VAL A 273 -2.99 7.67 -25.14
CA VAL A 273 -2.50 8.67 -24.20
C VAL A 273 -1.07 8.32 -23.78
N VAL A 274 -0.16 9.26 -23.96
CA VAL A 274 1.25 9.13 -23.59
C VAL A 274 1.52 10.01 -22.37
N THR A 275 1.99 9.42 -21.27
CA THR A 275 2.43 10.20 -20.12
C THR A 275 3.83 10.77 -20.37
N GLN A 276 3.96 12.09 -20.28
CA GLN A 276 5.20 12.83 -20.40
C GLN A 276 5.50 13.56 -19.07
N LEU A 277 6.77 13.60 -18.68
CA LEU A 277 7.20 14.41 -17.56
C LEU A 277 7.55 15.81 -18.04
N ASP A 278 7.06 16.84 -17.33
CA ASP A 278 7.47 18.23 -17.55
C ASP A 278 9.00 18.32 -17.38
N PRO A 279 9.75 18.97 -18.31
CA PRO A 279 11.18 19.14 -18.20
C PRO A 279 11.66 19.83 -16.90
N ASP A 280 10.80 20.67 -16.32
CA ASP A 280 11.04 21.39 -15.05
C ASP A 280 10.49 20.68 -13.82
N LEU A 281 10.01 19.43 -13.96
CA LEU A 281 9.42 18.66 -12.89
C LEU A 281 10.42 18.43 -11.75
N ARG A 282 10.05 18.89 -10.56
CA ARG A 282 10.82 18.74 -9.31
C ARG A 282 10.24 17.64 -8.45
N GLU A 283 11.03 17.15 -7.51
CA GLU A 283 10.53 16.22 -6.51
C GLU A 283 9.41 16.83 -5.66
N GLU A 284 8.39 16.04 -5.34
CA GLU A 284 7.44 16.38 -4.26
C GLU A 284 8.17 16.32 -2.93
N ARG A 285 7.84 17.23 -2.01
CA ARG A 285 8.37 17.24 -0.65
C ARG A 285 7.24 17.21 0.36
N SER A 286 7.48 16.51 1.47
CA SER A 286 6.56 16.47 2.60
C SER A 286 7.25 16.90 3.88
N ASN A 287 6.56 17.67 4.71
CA ASN A 287 6.94 18.05 6.05
C ASN A 287 5.82 17.66 7.00
N SER A 288 6.06 16.66 7.85
CA SER A 288 5.06 16.10 8.75
C SER A 288 5.41 16.40 10.20
N LEU A 289 4.44 16.91 10.95
CA LEU A 289 4.51 17.11 12.40
C LEU A 289 3.38 16.30 13.04
N SER A 290 3.69 15.51 14.08
CA SER A 290 2.66 14.87 14.90
C SER A 290 2.98 14.97 16.39
N ALA A 291 1.91 15.07 17.19
CA ALA A 291 2.00 15.07 18.63
C ALA A 291 0.96 14.09 19.21
N SER A 292 1.39 13.22 20.12
CA SER A 292 0.50 12.22 20.71
C SER A 292 0.63 12.11 22.23
N ILE A 293 -0.48 11.76 22.85
CA ILE A 293 -0.58 11.31 24.23
C ILE A 293 -1.10 9.88 24.24
N ASP A 294 -0.41 9.00 24.96
CA ASP A 294 -0.70 7.59 25.08
C ASP A 294 -0.84 7.26 26.58
N LEU A 295 -2.04 6.89 26.98
CA LEU A 295 -2.45 6.69 28.36
C LEU A 295 -2.74 5.22 28.64
N TYR A 296 -2.05 4.63 29.59
CA TYR A 296 -2.25 3.27 30.05
C TYR A 296 -2.88 3.28 31.44
N ARG A 297 -3.96 2.54 31.64
CA ARG A 297 -4.59 2.44 32.93
C ARG A 297 -5.24 1.08 33.16
N SER A 298 -5.08 0.57 34.40
CA SER A 298 -5.75 -0.64 34.82
C SER A 298 -6.87 -0.28 35.78
N PHE A 299 -8.06 -0.82 35.58
CA PHE A 299 -9.25 -0.71 36.40
C PHE A 299 -9.62 -2.10 36.92
N GLY A 300 -9.05 -2.51 38.04
CA GLY A 300 -9.18 -3.89 38.51
C GLY A 300 -8.52 -4.87 37.54
N SER A 301 -9.30 -5.76 36.93
CA SER A 301 -8.84 -6.75 35.95
C SER A 301 -8.90 -6.24 34.50
N VAL A 302 -9.32 -5.00 34.27
CA VAL A 302 -9.43 -4.40 32.92
C VAL A 302 -8.21 -3.55 32.68
N GLU A 303 -7.45 -3.90 31.64
CA GLU A 303 -6.33 -3.10 31.12
C GLU A 303 -6.82 -2.23 29.98
N THR A 304 -6.51 -0.93 30.05
CA THR A 304 -6.93 0.04 29.03
C THR A 304 -5.76 0.84 28.50
N ASN A 305 -5.88 1.21 27.24
CA ASN A 305 -4.99 2.16 26.57
C ASN A 305 -5.82 3.14 25.75
N LEU A 306 -5.50 4.41 25.85
CA LEU A 306 -6.07 5.49 25.04
C LEU A 306 -4.94 6.27 24.40
N LEU A 307 -4.92 6.29 23.08
CA LEU A 307 -4.02 7.11 22.25
C LEU A 307 -4.83 8.24 21.63
N VAL A 308 -4.34 9.46 21.73
CA VAL A 308 -4.81 10.63 20.97
C VAL A 308 -3.61 11.23 20.26
N GLU A 309 -3.69 11.37 18.95
CA GLU A 309 -2.64 11.95 18.13
C GLU A 309 -3.22 13.03 17.21
N GLY A 310 -2.62 14.21 17.23
CA GLY A 310 -2.82 15.24 16.22
C GLY A 310 -1.68 15.20 15.20
N PHE A 311 -1.99 15.36 13.92
CA PHE A 311 -1.01 15.38 12.85
C PHE A 311 -1.29 16.50 11.84
N TYR A 312 -0.21 16.98 11.24
CA TYR A 312 -0.21 17.96 10.17
C TYR A 312 0.91 17.63 9.17
N THR A 313 0.55 17.49 7.90
CA THR A 313 1.51 17.28 6.81
C THR A 313 1.28 18.34 5.74
N ALA A 314 2.34 19.09 5.44
CA ALA A 314 2.40 19.97 4.27
C ALA A 314 3.10 19.22 3.15
N LEU A 315 2.55 19.32 1.95
CA LEU A 315 3.10 18.79 0.70
C LEU A 315 3.44 19.98 -0.20
N ASP A 316 4.64 19.98 -0.75
CA ASP A 316 5.12 21.00 -1.68
C ASP A 316 5.43 20.34 -3.02
N HIS A 317 5.21 21.06 -4.13
CA HIS A 317 5.46 20.59 -5.50
C HIS A 317 4.75 19.26 -5.82
N ILE A 318 3.49 19.11 -5.38
CA ILE A 318 2.70 17.89 -5.63
C ILE A 318 2.62 17.59 -7.13
N PHE A 319 2.64 16.31 -7.49
CA PHE A 319 2.45 15.91 -8.87
C PHE A 319 0.98 16.02 -9.26
N ALA A 320 0.75 16.75 -10.33
CA ALA A 320 -0.53 16.87 -11.00
C ALA A 320 -0.36 16.47 -12.48
N THR A 321 -1.45 16.18 -13.14
CA THR A 321 -1.47 15.84 -14.57
C THR A 321 -2.39 16.79 -15.31
N ARG A 322 -2.06 17.08 -16.57
CA ARG A 322 -2.92 17.85 -17.50
C ARG A 322 -2.79 17.30 -18.91
N TYR A 323 -3.87 17.31 -19.65
CA TYR A 323 -3.79 17.05 -21.09
C TYR A 323 -3.19 18.25 -21.79
N LEU A 324 -2.23 18.01 -22.67
CA LEU A 324 -1.72 19.08 -23.53
C LEU A 324 -2.72 19.35 -24.65
N PRO A 325 -2.92 20.63 -25.05
CA PRO A 325 -3.93 21.01 -26.05
C PRO A 325 -3.60 20.51 -27.46
N GLU A 326 -2.34 20.18 -27.72
CA GLU A 326 -1.89 19.67 -29.03
C GLU A 326 -1.29 18.28 -28.84
N PRO A 327 -1.63 17.32 -29.70
CA PRO A 327 -0.99 16.01 -29.73
C PRO A 327 0.51 16.16 -30.05
N ASN A 328 1.30 15.15 -29.67
CA ASN A 328 2.72 15.12 -29.99
C ASN A 328 2.98 14.95 -31.50
N GLU A 329 4.25 14.94 -31.91
CA GLU A 329 4.67 14.80 -33.32
C GLU A 329 4.15 13.49 -33.98
N LYS A 330 3.73 12.51 -33.21
CA LYS A 330 3.14 11.25 -33.65
C LYS A 330 1.61 11.27 -33.71
N GLY A 331 0.97 12.40 -33.35
CA GLY A 331 -0.47 12.52 -33.27
C GLY A 331 -1.11 11.87 -32.04
N GLU A 332 -0.35 11.67 -30.95
CA GLU A 332 -0.79 11.03 -29.73
C GLU A 332 -1.22 12.08 -28.71
N THR A 333 -2.31 11.85 -27.99
CA THR A 333 -2.73 12.69 -26.85
C THR A 333 -1.72 12.59 -25.72
N VAL A 334 -1.23 13.73 -25.21
CA VAL A 334 -0.21 13.78 -24.17
C VAL A 334 -0.83 14.17 -22.84
N LEU A 335 -0.63 13.31 -21.84
CA LEU A 335 -0.88 13.60 -20.43
C LEU A 335 0.43 14.03 -19.77
N GLU A 336 0.61 15.33 -19.54
CA GLU A 336 1.82 15.87 -18.92
C GLU A 336 1.70 15.83 -17.39
N ARG A 337 2.75 15.28 -16.73
CA ARG A 337 2.92 15.36 -15.28
C ARG A 337 3.76 16.59 -14.94
N TYR A 338 3.24 17.47 -14.09
CA TYR A 338 3.88 18.71 -13.66
C TYR A 338 3.69 18.93 -12.15
N ASN A 339 4.34 19.94 -11.59
CA ASN A 339 4.14 20.33 -10.19
C ASN A 339 2.91 21.24 -10.01
N GLY A 340 1.87 20.72 -9.39
CA GLY A 340 0.57 21.37 -9.23
C GLY A 340 0.43 22.30 -8.01
N GLY A 341 1.52 22.65 -7.32
CA GLY A 341 1.49 23.50 -6.12
C GLY A 341 1.64 22.76 -4.82
N GLY A 342 0.98 23.20 -3.76
CA GLY A 342 1.04 22.60 -2.44
C GLY A 342 -0.28 21.95 -2.02
N ALA A 343 -0.20 21.13 -0.98
CA ALA A 343 -1.38 20.54 -0.35
C ALA A 343 -1.13 20.34 1.15
N THR A 344 -2.21 20.20 1.91
CA THR A 344 -2.15 19.94 3.35
C THR A 344 -3.07 18.81 3.74
N VAL A 345 -2.59 17.97 4.66
CA VAL A 345 -3.38 16.93 5.34
C VAL A 345 -3.22 17.13 6.82
N ALA A 346 -4.31 17.38 7.54
CA ALA A 346 -4.29 17.60 8.99
C ALA A 346 -5.45 16.88 9.66
N GLY A 347 -5.23 16.35 10.85
CA GLY A 347 -6.26 15.59 11.52
C GLY A 347 -5.92 15.16 12.94
N VAL A 348 -6.85 14.39 13.49
CA VAL A 348 -6.74 13.79 14.82
C VAL A 348 -7.13 12.33 14.76
N ASN A 349 -6.26 11.47 15.30
CA ASN A 349 -6.53 10.05 15.54
C ASN A 349 -6.89 9.86 17.01
N VAL A 350 -7.90 9.05 17.29
CA VAL A 350 -8.23 8.57 18.62
C VAL A 350 -8.35 7.05 18.59
N GLU A 351 -7.52 6.36 19.36
CA GLU A 351 -7.59 4.90 19.51
C GLU A 351 -7.83 4.54 20.96
N ALA A 352 -8.72 3.58 21.21
CA ALA A 352 -8.99 3.02 22.50
C ALA A 352 -8.87 1.49 22.48
N LYS A 353 -8.19 0.93 23.47
CA LYS A 353 -8.06 -0.52 23.67
C LYS A 353 -8.50 -0.86 25.09
N ALA A 354 -9.22 -1.96 25.23
CA ALA A 354 -9.62 -2.50 26.52
C ALA A 354 -9.53 -4.02 26.51
N ALA A 355 -8.76 -4.59 27.43
CA ALA A 355 -8.69 -6.02 27.65
C ALA A 355 -9.41 -6.38 28.97
N PHE A 356 -10.53 -7.09 28.86
CA PHE A 356 -11.35 -7.54 29.96
C PHE A 356 -10.94 -8.97 30.35
N SER A 357 -9.80 -9.11 31.04
CA SER A 357 -9.26 -10.43 31.30
C SER A 357 -8.89 -11.17 29.97
N ARG A 358 -8.85 -12.51 30.02
CA ARG A 358 -8.48 -13.36 28.88
C ARG A 358 -9.64 -13.72 27.94
N TRP A 359 -10.85 -13.26 28.24
CA TRP A 359 -12.04 -13.71 27.53
C TRP A 359 -12.67 -12.67 26.59
N PHE A 360 -12.27 -11.40 26.74
CA PHE A 360 -12.75 -10.33 25.86
C PHE A 360 -11.70 -9.23 25.71
N ASP A 361 -11.42 -8.83 24.50
CA ASP A 361 -10.66 -7.64 24.14
C ASP A 361 -11.38 -6.82 23.06
N LEU A 362 -11.21 -5.51 23.17
CA LEU A 362 -11.81 -4.53 22.28
C LEU A 362 -10.75 -3.50 21.88
N GLN A 363 -10.69 -3.17 20.60
CA GLN A 363 -9.92 -2.05 20.08
C GLN A 363 -10.78 -1.29 19.07
N ALA A 364 -10.82 0.04 19.20
CA ALA A 364 -11.49 0.92 18.26
C ALA A 364 -10.62 2.13 17.98
N GLY A 365 -10.66 2.60 16.74
CA GLY A 365 -9.98 3.82 16.34
C GLY A 365 -10.85 4.63 15.40
N ILE A 366 -10.77 5.95 15.53
CA ILE A 366 -11.42 6.89 14.61
C ILE A 366 -10.47 8.01 14.27
N THR A 367 -10.45 8.37 13.01
CA THR A 367 -9.68 9.51 12.49
C THR A 367 -10.63 10.53 11.91
N TRP A 368 -10.40 11.77 12.28
CA TRP A 368 -10.91 12.91 11.55
C TRP A 368 -9.76 13.64 10.88
N GLN A 369 -9.89 13.94 9.58
CA GLN A 369 -8.87 14.65 8.82
C GLN A 369 -9.50 15.61 7.80
N ARG A 370 -8.66 16.50 7.31
CA ARG A 370 -8.95 17.33 6.13
C ARG A 370 -7.75 17.28 5.19
N SER A 371 -8.00 16.91 3.94
CA SER A 371 -7.02 16.85 2.86
C SER A 371 -7.39 17.86 1.78
N ARG A 372 -6.54 18.87 1.56
CA ARG A 372 -6.86 20.00 0.66
C ARG A 372 -5.64 20.50 -0.09
N TYR A 373 -5.86 20.83 -1.33
CA TYR A 373 -4.91 21.60 -2.13
C TYR A 373 -4.86 23.07 -1.66
N GLU A 374 -3.70 23.72 -1.77
CA GLU A 374 -3.56 25.16 -1.53
C GLU A 374 -4.41 25.98 -2.49
N HIS A 375 -4.39 25.58 -3.78
CA HIS A 375 -5.22 26.16 -4.84
C HIS A 375 -6.13 25.09 -5.40
N ALA A 376 -7.30 25.51 -5.88
CA ALA A 376 -8.20 24.59 -6.57
C ALA A 376 -7.47 23.99 -7.79
N GLN A 377 -7.61 22.67 -7.97
CA GLN A 377 -7.00 21.95 -9.07
C GLN A 377 -8.03 21.76 -10.16
N HIS A 378 -7.61 22.06 -11.38
CA HIS A 378 -8.36 21.73 -12.57
C HIS A 378 -8.29 20.21 -12.79
N TRP A 379 -9.41 19.55 -12.99
CA TRP A 379 -9.49 18.11 -13.19
C TRP A 379 -10.42 17.71 -14.35
N SER A 380 -11.24 18.61 -14.84
CA SER A 380 -12.14 18.44 -15.98
C SER A 380 -12.59 19.79 -16.52
N ASP A 381 -12.81 19.88 -17.83
CA ASP A 381 -13.36 21.07 -18.48
C ASP A 381 -14.86 21.25 -18.21
N ASP A 382 -15.55 20.17 -17.84
CA ASP A 382 -17.00 20.16 -17.58
C ASP A 382 -17.36 20.46 -16.13
N ALA A 383 -16.38 20.44 -15.22
CA ALA A 383 -16.63 20.58 -13.79
C ALA A 383 -15.79 21.71 -13.16
N PRO A 384 -16.27 22.34 -12.07
CA PRO A 384 -15.50 23.36 -11.37
C PRO A 384 -14.24 22.76 -10.75
N ASP A 385 -13.18 23.58 -10.71
CA ASP A 385 -11.93 23.24 -10.01
C ASP A 385 -12.19 22.92 -8.53
N GLU A 386 -11.48 21.94 -7.99
CA GLU A 386 -11.70 21.42 -6.64
C GLU A 386 -10.47 21.58 -5.74
N ARG A 387 -10.71 21.99 -4.49
CA ARG A 387 -9.67 22.06 -3.43
C ARG A 387 -9.61 20.85 -2.55
N ARG A 388 -10.66 20.05 -2.45
CA ARG A 388 -10.67 18.79 -1.70
C ARG A 388 -9.93 17.73 -2.50
N MET A 389 -9.13 16.94 -1.83
CA MET A 389 -8.52 15.77 -2.47
C MET A 389 -9.58 14.70 -2.72
N PHE A 390 -9.61 14.20 -3.95
CA PHE A 390 -10.46 13.08 -4.30
C PHE A 390 -10.05 11.82 -3.56
N ARG A 391 -11.01 10.92 -3.32
CA ARG A 391 -10.83 9.62 -2.66
C ARG A 391 -10.18 9.70 -1.27
N SER A 392 -10.43 10.82 -0.57
CA SER A 392 -9.91 11.09 0.77
C SER A 392 -11.07 11.40 1.72
N PRO A 393 -11.57 10.41 2.48
CA PRO A 393 -12.66 10.64 3.43
C PRO A 393 -12.20 11.52 4.59
N ASP A 394 -13.07 12.43 5.05
CA ASP A 394 -12.79 13.27 6.22
C ASP A 394 -12.90 12.45 7.54
N TRP A 395 -13.69 11.36 7.53
CA TRP A 395 -13.85 10.47 8.67
C TRP A 395 -13.62 9.02 8.25
N TYR A 396 -12.83 8.29 9.02
CA TYR A 396 -12.70 6.84 8.88
C TYR A 396 -12.30 6.20 10.20
N GLY A 397 -12.55 4.90 10.33
CA GLY A 397 -12.26 4.23 11.57
C GLY A 397 -12.35 2.72 11.48
N TYR A 398 -12.00 2.08 12.58
CA TYR A 398 -12.06 0.63 12.69
C TYR A 398 -12.50 0.18 14.07
N LEU A 399 -13.01 -1.04 14.12
CA LEU A 399 -13.37 -1.75 15.33
C LEU A 399 -12.86 -3.18 15.22
N THR A 400 -12.20 -3.68 16.27
CA THR A 400 -11.91 -5.11 16.42
C THR A 400 -12.32 -5.57 17.81
N ALA A 401 -12.97 -6.71 17.90
CA ALA A 401 -13.30 -7.33 19.17
C ALA A 401 -13.09 -8.85 19.09
N ASN A 402 -12.49 -9.42 20.11
CA ASN A 402 -12.36 -10.84 20.26
C ASN A 402 -13.01 -11.28 21.56
N PHE A 403 -13.82 -12.30 21.48
CA PHE A 403 -14.55 -12.86 22.59
C PHE A 403 -14.34 -14.37 22.66
N VAL A 404 -13.85 -14.86 23.80
CA VAL A 404 -13.56 -16.26 24.08
C VAL A 404 -14.49 -16.72 25.21
N PRO A 405 -15.80 -16.97 24.92
CA PRO A 405 -16.81 -17.27 25.96
C PRO A 405 -16.53 -18.58 26.70
N VAL A 406 -15.96 -19.54 25.97
CA VAL A 406 -15.52 -20.83 26.53
C VAL A 406 -14.18 -21.21 25.90
N GLN A 407 -13.44 -22.06 26.58
CA GLN A 407 -12.14 -22.53 26.10
C GLN A 407 -12.25 -23.11 24.68
N ARG A 408 -11.35 -22.68 23.75
CA ARG A 408 -11.27 -23.13 22.36
C ARG A 408 -12.34 -22.60 21.41
N PHE A 409 -13.21 -21.73 21.86
CA PHE A 409 -14.22 -21.11 21.02
C PHE A 409 -13.95 -19.59 20.96
N ASP A 410 -13.65 -19.09 19.78
CA ASP A 410 -13.34 -17.71 19.51
C ASP A 410 -14.40 -17.07 18.64
N ILE A 411 -14.87 -15.89 19.00
CA ILE A 411 -15.70 -15.01 18.20
C ILE A 411 -14.89 -13.76 17.92
N SER A 412 -14.61 -13.50 16.65
CA SER A 412 -13.87 -12.29 16.23
C SER A 412 -14.78 -11.40 15.41
N LEU A 413 -14.80 -10.12 15.76
CA LEU A 413 -15.47 -9.06 15.02
C LEU A 413 -14.42 -8.11 14.46
N SER A 414 -14.58 -7.67 13.22
CA SER A 414 -13.79 -6.57 12.65
C SER A 414 -14.70 -5.67 11.82
N GLY A 415 -14.72 -4.38 12.13
CA GLY A 415 -15.49 -3.37 11.43
C GLY A 415 -14.57 -2.32 10.82
N THR A 416 -14.92 -1.84 9.63
CA THR A 416 -14.28 -0.70 8.99
C THR A 416 -15.35 0.33 8.63
N TYR A 417 -15.15 1.55 9.08
CA TYR A 417 -15.97 2.70 8.72
C TYR A 417 -15.20 3.59 7.75
N THR A 418 -15.83 3.94 6.64
CA THR A 418 -15.34 4.93 5.68
C THR A 418 -16.44 5.96 5.49
N GLY A 419 -16.17 7.19 5.89
CA GLY A 419 -17.09 8.31 5.73
C GLY A 419 -17.20 8.78 4.29
N GLU A 420 -18.06 9.75 4.06
CA GLU A 420 -18.23 10.40 2.76
C GLU A 420 -16.89 10.91 2.22
N MET A 421 -16.67 10.74 0.92
CA MET A 421 -15.52 11.29 0.21
C MET A 421 -15.95 11.80 -1.17
N LEU A 422 -15.16 12.72 -1.71
CA LEU A 422 -15.34 13.19 -3.07
C LEU A 422 -14.66 12.22 -4.03
N VAL A 423 -15.36 11.82 -5.09
CA VAL A 423 -14.81 10.99 -6.18
C VAL A 423 -15.11 11.64 -7.52
N GLN A 424 -14.23 11.42 -8.46
CA GLN A 424 -14.46 11.78 -9.87
C GLN A 424 -15.36 10.72 -10.49
N HIS A 425 -16.30 11.17 -11.33
CA HIS A 425 -17.13 10.33 -12.17
C HIS A 425 -17.05 10.92 -13.56
N ALA A 426 -16.32 10.23 -14.43
CA ALA A 426 -16.11 10.66 -15.80
C ALA A 426 -17.38 10.46 -16.65
N ALA A 427 -17.50 11.26 -17.69
CA ALA A 427 -18.58 11.13 -18.66
C ALA A 427 -18.64 9.70 -19.25
N GLY A 428 -19.85 9.15 -19.32
CA GLY A 428 -20.06 7.78 -19.77
C GLY A 428 -21.53 7.38 -19.61
N SER A 429 -21.77 6.10 -19.37
CA SER A 429 -23.13 5.57 -19.22
C SER A 429 -23.85 6.07 -17.96
N GLY A 430 -23.13 6.44 -16.91
CA GLY A 430 -23.70 6.94 -15.66
C GLY A 430 -23.98 8.45 -15.65
N THR A 431 -23.22 9.22 -16.40
CA THR A 431 -23.35 10.69 -16.48
C THR A 431 -22.93 11.23 -17.85
N PRO A 432 -23.62 12.24 -18.40
CA PRO A 432 -23.28 12.81 -19.70
C PRO A 432 -22.05 13.72 -19.70
N VAL A 433 -21.59 14.17 -18.54
CA VAL A 433 -20.45 15.07 -18.35
C VAL A 433 -19.67 14.65 -17.11
N ASP A 434 -18.42 15.05 -17.01
CA ASP A 434 -17.62 14.80 -15.81
C ASP A 434 -18.21 15.52 -14.59
N VAL A 435 -18.38 14.80 -13.50
CA VAL A 435 -18.93 15.35 -12.25
C VAL A 435 -18.13 14.90 -11.02
N ALA A 436 -18.05 15.76 -10.02
CA ALA A 436 -17.54 15.40 -8.71
C ALA A 436 -18.68 14.92 -7.81
N VAL A 437 -18.66 13.66 -7.43
CA VAL A 437 -19.72 13.02 -6.63
C VAL A 437 -19.24 12.85 -5.19
N THR A 438 -20.12 13.17 -4.23
CA THR A 438 -19.90 12.82 -2.82
C THR A 438 -20.49 11.43 -2.57
N THR A 439 -19.65 10.48 -2.17
CA THR A 439 -20.08 9.10 -1.87
C THR A 439 -20.90 9.03 -0.58
N PRO A 440 -21.77 8.03 -0.41
CA PRO A 440 -22.29 7.69 0.91
C PRO A 440 -21.16 7.22 1.83
N ASP A 441 -21.45 7.11 3.12
CA ASP A 441 -20.60 6.42 4.09
C ASP A 441 -20.81 4.91 4.07
N PHE A 442 -19.79 4.16 4.49
CA PHE A 442 -19.81 2.70 4.52
C PHE A 442 -19.39 2.16 5.88
N PHE A 443 -20.08 1.12 6.33
CA PHE A 443 -19.65 0.34 7.50
C PHE A 443 -19.66 -1.17 7.16
N ALA A 444 -18.47 -1.71 6.91
CA ALA A 444 -18.28 -3.13 6.63
C ALA A 444 -17.95 -3.88 7.94
N LEU A 445 -18.87 -4.67 8.45
CA LEU A 445 -18.68 -5.52 9.64
C LEU A 445 -18.45 -6.97 9.23
N ASN A 446 -17.36 -7.55 9.72
CA ASN A 446 -17.02 -8.96 9.53
C ASN A 446 -17.18 -9.71 10.86
N VAL A 447 -17.70 -10.94 10.78
CA VAL A 447 -17.88 -11.84 11.93
C VAL A 447 -17.23 -13.17 11.60
N LYS A 448 -16.39 -13.67 12.51
CA LYS A 448 -15.78 -15.00 12.41
C LYS A 448 -15.98 -15.77 13.69
N LEU A 449 -16.41 -17.00 13.56
CA LEU A 449 -16.50 -18.01 14.62
C LEU A 449 -15.40 -19.06 14.38
N ALA A 450 -14.68 -19.47 15.41
CA ALA A 450 -13.68 -20.51 15.31
C ALA A 450 -13.73 -21.44 16.53
N TYR A 451 -13.59 -22.75 16.27
CA TYR A 451 -13.52 -23.75 17.35
C TYR A 451 -12.35 -24.71 17.12
N GLU A 452 -11.59 -24.97 18.19
CA GLU A 452 -10.41 -25.84 18.17
C GLU A 452 -10.72 -27.23 18.73
N PHE A 453 -10.52 -28.26 17.90
CA PHE A 453 -10.65 -29.67 18.23
C PHE A 453 -9.26 -30.28 18.42
N PRO A 454 -8.82 -30.64 19.63
CA PRO A 454 -7.60 -31.42 19.83
C PRO A 454 -7.85 -32.86 19.37
N ILE A 455 -7.23 -33.25 18.25
CA ILE A 455 -7.36 -34.60 17.70
C ILE A 455 -6.36 -35.56 18.35
N LEU A 456 -5.12 -35.09 18.50
CA LEU A 456 -4.02 -35.81 19.17
C LEU A 456 -3.26 -34.83 20.09
N ARG A 457 -2.30 -35.32 20.87
CA ARG A 457 -1.49 -34.47 21.74
C ARG A 457 -0.74 -33.35 21.00
N THR A 458 -0.39 -33.60 19.75
CA THR A 458 0.35 -32.66 18.88
C THR A 458 -0.47 -32.14 17.71
N LEU A 459 -1.71 -32.65 17.51
CA LEU A 459 -2.53 -32.31 16.36
C LEU A 459 -3.82 -31.61 16.82
N THR A 460 -4.01 -30.38 16.33
CA THR A 460 -5.22 -29.60 16.55
C THR A 460 -5.87 -29.21 15.22
N LEU A 461 -7.18 -29.49 15.08
CA LEU A 461 -8.00 -29.01 13.97
C LEU A 461 -8.79 -27.81 14.46
N GLN A 462 -8.65 -26.66 13.81
CA GLN A 462 -9.52 -25.51 13.99
C GLN A 462 -10.48 -25.42 12.80
N LEU A 463 -11.77 -25.43 13.08
CA LEU A 463 -12.81 -25.09 12.09
C LEU A 463 -13.23 -23.65 12.31
N ASN A 464 -13.44 -22.94 11.23
CA ASN A 464 -13.93 -21.57 11.28
C ASN A 464 -14.99 -21.31 10.21
N ALA A 465 -15.92 -20.42 10.52
CA ALA A 465 -16.94 -19.94 9.60
C ALA A 465 -17.22 -18.48 9.89
N GLY A 466 -17.72 -17.75 8.91
CA GLY A 466 -18.03 -16.34 9.13
C GLY A 466 -18.69 -15.67 7.97
N VAL A 467 -18.94 -14.37 8.17
CA VAL A 467 -19.53 -13.46 7.20
C VAL A 467 -18.63 -12.24 7.09
N GLN A 468 -18.27 -11.88 5.89
CA GLN A 468 -17.65 -10.61 5.56
C GLN A 468 -18.74 -9.65 5.10
N ASN A 469 -18.60 -8.37 5.48
CA ASN A 469 -19.56 -7.31 5.17
C ASN A 469 -21.02 -7.71 5.50
N LEU A 470 -21.25 -8.02 6.79
CA LEU A 470 -22.53 -8.54 7.30
C LEU A 470 -23.74 -7.68 6.90
N PHE A 471 -23.57 -6.37 6.83
CA PHE A 471 -24.64 -5.42 6.50
C PHE A 471 -24.79 -5.19 5.00
N ASP A 472 -23.95 -5.81 4.16
CA ASP A 472 -23.92 -5.59 2.72
C ASP A 472 -23.75 -4.11 2.33
N SER A 473 -22.94 -3.42 3.10
CA SER A 473 -22.59 -2.01 2.86
C SER A 473 -21.67 -1.94 1.65
N TYR A 474 -22.23 -1.77 0.47
CA TYR A 474 -21.53 -1.87 -0.82
C TYR A 474 -22.00 -0.76 -1.76
N GLN A 475 -21.23 -0.40 -2.76
CA GLN A 475 -21.65 0.54 -3.80
C GLN A 475 -22.85 -0.03 -4.56
N SER A 476 -23.80 0.82 -4.92
CA SER A 476 -25.03 0.41 -5.61
C SER A 476 -25.32 1.22 -6.88
N ASP A 477 -24.48 2.20 -7.18
CA ASP A 477 -24.62 3.13 -8.30
C ASP A 477 -23.48 2.96 -9.31
N PHE A 478 -23.12 1.70 -9.61
CA PHE A 478 -22.15 1.39 -10.66
C PHE A 478 -22.68 1.83 -12.03
N ASP A 479 -21.77 2.30 -12.87
CA ASP A 479 -22.06 2.49 -14.28
C ASP A 479 -22.26 1.15 -14.97
N GLN A 480 -23.11 1.13 -16.00
CA GLN A 480 -23.47 -0.08 -16.73
C GLN A 480 -22.97 -0.07 -18.18
N GLY A 481 -22.71 -1.26 -18.70
CA GLY A 481 -22.33 -1.45 -20.09
C GLY A 481 -20.87 -1.07 -20.40
N TRP A 482 -20.59 -0.90 -21.67
CA TRP A 482 -19.22 -0.68 -22.16
C TRP A 482 -18.74 0.78 -22.06
N GLU A 483 -19.67 1.73 -21.97
CA GLU A 483 -19.37 3.18 -21.79
C GLU A 483 -19.22 3.55 -20.30
N ARG A 484 -19.09 2.57 -19.40
CA ARG A 484 -18.90 2.81 -17.97
C ARG A 484 -17.61 3.53 -17.64
N ASP A 485 -17.64 4.40 -16.65
CA ASP A 485 -16.41 4.84 -16.00
C ASP A 485 -15.87 3.72 -15.09
N SER A 486 -14.87 2.99 -15.59
CA SER A 486 -14.20 1.93 -14.82
C SER A 486 -13.47 2.46 -13.58
N GLY A 487 -13.22 3.76 -13.52
CA GLY A 487 -12.67 4.47 -12.36
C GLY A 487 -13.71 4.76 -11.28
N TYR A 488 -15.01 4.79 -11.60
CA TYR A 488 -16.08 5.09 -10.66
C TYR A 488 -16.43 3.87 -9.78
N VAL A 489 -15.42 3.38 -9.07
CA VAL A 489 -15.54 2.29 -8.09
C VAL A 489 -15.04 2.79 -6.75
N TYR A 490 -15.87 2.68 -5.72
CA TYR A 490 -15.61 3.14 -4.36
C TYR A 490 -16.32 2.25 -3.32
N GLY A 491 -16.02 2.45 -2.04
CA GLY A 491 -16.61 1.69 -0.94
C GLY A 491 -15.86 0.38 -0.63
N PRO A 492 -16.48 -0.53 0.13
CA PRO A 492 -15.88 -1.81 0.50
C PRO A 492 -15.56 -2.67 -0.71
N SER A 493 -14.44 -3.36 -0.67
CA SER A 493 -13.94 -4.19 -1.77
C SER A 493 -14.74 -5.47 -2.02
N LEU A 494 -15.62 -5.89 -1.11
CA LEU A 494 -16.44 -7.09 -1.23
C LEU A 494 -17.86 -6.83 -0.74
N PRO A 495 -18.90 -7.31 -1.46
CA PRO A 495 -20.24 -7.40 -0.94
C PRO A 495 -20.30 -8.44 0.19
N ARG A 496 -21.48 -8.64 0.80
CA ARG A 496 -21.67 -9.67 1.82
C ARG A 496 -21.26 -11.04 1.29
N SER A 497 -20.32 -11.67 2.00
CA SER A 497 -19.74 -12.95 1.59
C SER A 497 -19.65 -13.90 2.77
N TRP A 498 -19.96 -15.19 2.56
CA TRP A 498 -19.86 -16.24 3.56
C TRP A 498 -18.59 -17.05 3.32
N PHE A 499 -17.95 -17.48 4.39
CA PHE A 499 -16.78 -18.35 4.28
C PHE A 499 -16.79 -19.45 5.33
N VAL A 500 -16.15 -20.55 4.97
CA VAL A 500 -15.80 -21.64 5.88
C VAL A 500 -14.34 -22.00 5.68
N GLY A 501 -13.69 -22.45 6.73
CA GLY A 501 -12.26 -22.80 6.66
C GLY A 501 -11.87 -23.83 7.71
N ALA A 502 -10.76 -24.51 7.43
CA ALA A 502 -10.15 -25.45 8.35
C ALA A 502 -8.64 -25.13 8.45
N LYS A 503 -8.10 -25.23 9.66
CA LYS A 503 -6.66 -25.06 9.93
C LYS A 503 -6.16 -26.23 10.77
N ILE A 504 -5.12 -26.87 10.32
CA ILE A 504 -4.45 -27.97 11.02
C ILE A 504 -3.15 -27.44 11.59
N ARG A 505 -2.91 -27.71 12.87
CA ARG A 505 -1.62 -27.44 13.58
C ARG A 505 -1.10 -28.75 14.12
N PHE A 506 0.18 -29.01 13.95
CA PHE A 506 0.89 -30.20 14.43
C PHE A 506 2.29 -29.82 14.97
#